data_15bf3a3bd1628050f4965605c3850d9e
#
_entry.id   15bf3a3bd1628050f4965605c3850d9e
#
_cell.length_a   1.000
_cell.length_b   1.000
_cell.length_c   1.000
_cell.angle_alpha   90.00
_cell.angle_beta   90.00
_cell.angle_gamma   90.00
#
_symmetry.space_group_name_H-M   'P 1'
#
loop_
_entity.id
_entity.type
_entity.pdbx_description
1 polymer ?
#
loop_
_entity_poly.entity_id
_entity_poly.type
_entity_poly.pdbx_seq_one_letter_code
_entity_poly.pdbx_strand_id
1 'polypeptide(L)'
;MDTPAQMLSVTDHNRVFGAMTYVYPVVSRRAGGVSVGINLNPNNACNWHCAYCQVPGLVRGAAPEIDAALLEGELRGFLDELLHGRFMEERVPPEARRICDIAFSGNGEPTSSKAFAEIVDKVVAVRDAMGLAAVPLRLITNGSLIDRPYVQTALRLLAAAGGEVWFKLDAGTAADIERINGIDVDPQTHARRLALCASLCPTWVQTCLFRWDGQLPSREQIERYLDMLDYAGIEPLKGIMLYGVARQSFQPEAIHLQQLTPGELEEIAVLVRERVMKKGLTVKVSP
;
A
#
# COMPACT_ATOMS: atom_id res chain seq x y z
N MET A 1 25.91 -18.15 -20.50
CA MET A 1 26.30 -16.73 -20.26
C MET A 1 25.19 -16.17 -19.39
N ASP A 2 25.47 -16.05 -18.10
CA ASP A 2 24.49 -15.47 -17.17
C ASP A 2 24.30 -14.00 -17.52
N THR A 3 23.08 -13.62 -17.86
CA THR A 3 22.71 -12.22 -18.02
C THR A 3 23.04 -11.52 -16.71
N PRO A 4 23.80 -10.40 -16.72
CA PRO A 4 24.12 -9.71 -15.46
C PRO A 4 22.83 -9.40 -14.72
N ALA A 5 22.83 -9.74 -13.43
CA ALA A 5 21.70 -9.61 -12.57
C ALA A 5 21.25 -8.12 -12.53
N GLN A 6 20.07 -7.82 -13.05
CA GLN A 6 19.55 -6.45 -13.10
C GLN A 6 19.39 -5.89 -11.68
N MET A 7 20.00 -4.73 -11.42
CA MET A 7 19.85 -4.03 -10.15
C MET A 7 18.39 -3.58 -9.97
N LEU A 8 17.86 -3.80 -8.78
CA LEU A 8 16.57 -3.24 -8.40
C LEU A 8 16.63 -1.71 -8.36
N SER A 9 15.58 -1.06 -8.82
CA SER A 9 15.45 0.39 -8.76
C SER A 9 14.14 0.81 -8.11
N VAL A 10 14.08 2.05 -7.66
CA VAL A 10 12.83 2.63 -7.11
C VAL A 10 11.72 2.77 -8.15
N THR A 11 12.05 2.63 -9.44
CA THR A 11 11.09 2.66 -10.55
C THR A 11 10.63 1.27 -10.97
N ASP A 12 11.34 0.21 -10.57
CA ASP A 12 10.94 -1.18 -10.83
C ASP A 12 10.01 -1.68 -9.73
N HIS A 13 8.83 -2.09 -10.12
CA HIS A 13 7.82 -2.74 -9.26
C HIS A 13 7.29 -4.01 -9.91
N ASN A 14 8.17 -4.70 -10.62
CA ASN A 14 7.82 -6.04 -11.09
C ASN A 14 7.55 -6.93 -9.86
N ARG A 15 6.35 -7.50 -9.84
CA ARG A 15 5.89 -8.38 -8.76
C ARG A 15 6.08 -9.86 -9.11
N VAL A 16 6.75 -10.12 -10.21
CA VAL A 16 7.23 -11.46 -10.59
C VAL A 16 8.73 -11.47 -10.38
N PHE A 17 9.20 -12.26 -9.43
CA PHE A 17 10.62 -12.39 -9.15
C PHE A 17 11.04 -13.86 -9.14
N GLY A 18 11.85 -14.25 -10.11
CA GLY A 18 12.25 -15.66 -10.28
C GLY A 18 11.05 -16.58 -10.46
N ALA A 19 11.01 -17.65 -9.70
CA ALA A 19 9.92 -18.64 -9.68
C ALA A 19 8.90 -18.39 -8.53
N MET A 20 9.02 -17.28 -7.79
CA MET A 20 8.13 -16.97 -6.67
C MET A 20 6.78 -16.47 -7.15
N THR A 21 5.73 -16.96 -6.52
CA THR A 21 4.33 -16.61 -6.82
C THR A 21 3.82 -15.48 -5.94
N TYR A 22 4.18 -15.51 -4.65
CA TYR A 22 3.60 -14.63 -3.63
C TYR A 22 4.60 -13.61 -3.10
N VAL A 23 5.90 -13.88 -3.15
CA VAL A 23 6.92 -13.03 -2.54
C VAL A 23 7.73 -12.31 -3.61
N TYR A 24 7.94 -11.01 -3.44
CA TYR A 24 8.72 -10.20 -4.38
C TYR A 24 9.47 -9.06 -3.68
N PRO A 25 10.67 -8.70 -4.16
CA PRO A 25 11.43 -7.56 -3.65
C PRO A 25 11.03 -6.26 -4.31
N VAL A 26 11.03 -5.18 -3.53
CA VAL A 26 10.92 -3.81 -4.05
C VAL A 26 11.90 -2.92 -3.32
N VAL A 27 12.64 -2.07 -4.04
CA VAL A 27 13.33 -0.95 -3.39
C VAL A 27 12.32 0.16 -3.14
N SER A 28 11.96 0.33 -1.87
CA SER A 28 10.93 1.28 -1.46
C SER A 28 11.48 2.69 -1.39
N ARG A 29 10.98 3.58 -2.27
CA ARG A 29 11.28 5.01 -2.22
C ARG A 29 10.91 5.65 -0.87
N ARG A 30 9.77 5.26 -0.30
CA ARG A 30 9.24 5.82 0.95
C ARG A 30 9.90 5.27 2.21
N ALA A 31 10.31 4.00 2.18
CA ALA A 31 10.92 3.34 3.33
C ALA A 31 12.45 3.32 3.26
N GLY A 32 13.06 3.59 2.10
CA GLY A 32 14.50 3.74 1.90
C GLY A 32 15.27 2.44 2.08
N GLY A 33 14.75 1.33 1.57
CA GLY A 33 15.38 0.01 1.64
C GLY A 33 14.57 -1.04 0.89
N VAL A 34 14.90 -2.31 1.06
CA VAL A 34 14.17 -3.43 0.48
C VAL A 34 12.88 -3.66 1.27
N SER A 35 11.75 -3.54 0.60
CA SER A 35 10.44 -3.98 1.06
C SER A 35 10.20 -5.39 0.51
N VAL A 36 9.88 -6.33 1.37
CA VAL A 36 9.49 -7.69 0.99
C VAL A 36 7.97 -7.69 0.78
N GLY A 37 7.54 -7.69 -0.47
CA GLY A 37 6.13 -7.68 -0.82
C GLY A 37 5.50 -9.07 -0.71
N ILE A 38 4.29 -9.13 -0.16
CA ILE A 38 3.43 -10.32 -0.13
C ILE A 38 2.23 -10.05 -1.04
N ASN A 39 2.22 -10.71 -2.20
CA ASN A 39 1.17 -10.59 -3.21
C ASN A 39 0.12 -11.69 -3.04
N LEU A 40 -1.04 -11.36 -2.51
CA LEU A 40 -2.17 -12.30 -2.40
C LEU A 40 -3.10 -12.31 -3.61
N ASN A 41 -2.78 -11.52 -4.64
CA ASN A 41 -3.56 -11.41 -5.87
C ASN A 41 -2.71 -11.76 -7.12
N PRO A 42 -2.06 -12.95 -7.19
CA PRO A 42 -1.23 -13.31 -8.36
C PRO A 42 -2.05 -13.42 -9.65
N ASN A 43 -3.38 -13.45 -9.55
CA ASN A 43 -4.33 -13.43 -10.65
C ASN A 43 -4.64 -12.01 -11.18
N ASN A 44 -3.95 -10.96 -10.71
CA ASN A 44 -4.18 -9.55 -11.05
C ASN A 44 -5.63 -9.08 -10.79
N ALA A 45 -6.35 -9.70 -9.84
CA ALA A 45 -7.71 -9.33 -9.52
C ALA A 45 -7.75 -8.34 -8.35
N CYS A 46 -8.50 -7.25 -8.53
CA CYS A 46 -8.81 -6.28 -7.49
C CYS A 46 -10.29 -5.95 -7.50
N ASN A 47 -10.87 -5.70 -6.36
CA ASN A 47 -12.26 -5.26 -6.25
C ASN A 47 -12.45 -3.76 -6.53
N TRP A 48 -11.34 -2.98 -6.66
CA TRP A 48 -11.30 -1.61 -7.15
C TRP A 48 -10.58 -1.54 -8.51
N HIS A 49 -10.73 -0.39 -9.21
CA HIS A 49 -10.08 -0.13 -10.50
C HIS A 49 -9.50 1.30 -10.50
N CYS A 50 -8.50 1.52 -9.65
CA CYS A 50 -7.93 2.87 -9.50
C CYS A 50 -7.24 3.33 -10.79
N ALA A 51 -7.54 4.53 -11.27
CA ALA A 51 -7.01 5.12 -12.48
C ALA A 51 -5.47 5.13 -12.55
N TYR A 52 -4.80 5.24 -11.40
CA TYR A 52 -3.34 5.23 -11.28
C TYR A 52 -2.72 3.86 -11.03
N CYS A 53 -3.51 2.77 -11.16
CA CYS A 53 -3.04 1.42 -10.85
C CYS A 53 -1.95 0.95 -11.82
N GLN A 54 -0.86 0.43 -11.26
CA GLN A 54 0.32 -0.03 -11.98
C GLN A 54 0.28 -1.55 -12.28
N VAL A 55 -0.85 -2.20 -12.09
CA VAL A 55 -1.01 -3.62 -12.38
C VAL A 55 -1.43 -3.79 -13.84
N PRO A 56 -0.57 -4.41 -14.67
CA PRO A 56 -0.95 -4.68 -16.06
C PRO A 56 -2.03 -5.76 -16.10
N GLY A 57 -3.00 -5.60 -17.00
CA GLY A 57 -4.06 -6.58 -17.15
C GLY A 57 -4.92 -6.77 -15.90
N LEU A 58 -5.11 -5.70 -15.10
CA LEU A 58 -5.96 -5.71 -13.91
C LEU A 58 -7.37 -6.18 -14.27
N VAL A 59 -7.90 -7.14 -13.53
CA VAL A 59 -9.27 -7.62 -13.67
C VAL A 59 -10.07 -7.34 -12.40
N ARG A 60 -11.39 -7.14 -12.55
CA ARG A 60 -12.29 -6.98 -11.40
C ARG A 60 -12.50 -8.32 -10.72
N GLY A 61 -12.21 -8.41 -9.41
CA GLY A 61 -12.39 -9.67 -8.68
C GLY A 61 -11.75 -9.66 -7.30
N ALA A 62 -11.51 -10.85 -6.78
CA ALA A 62 -10.90 -11.11 -5.48
C ALA A 62 -9.64 -11.99 -5.62
N ALA A 63 -8.88 -12.09 -4.55
CA ALA A 63 -7.76 -13.02 -4.45
C ALA A 63 -8.22 -14.47 -4.75
N PRO A 64 -7.39 -15.28 -5.40
CA PRO A 64 -7.64 -16.71 -5.56
C PRO A 64 -7.45 -17.44 -4.21
N GLU A 65 -7.65 -18.74 -4.22
CA GLU A 65 -7.19 -19.59 -3.13
C GLU A 65 -5.65 -19.50 -3.01
N ILE A 66 -5.16 -19.33 -1.79
CA ILE A 66 -3.73 -19.14 -1.52
C ILE A 66 -3.13 -20.44 -1.00
N ASP A 67 -2.06 -20.91 -1.63
CA ASP A 67 -1.21 -21.96 -1.08
C ASP A 67 -0.33 -21.35 0.04
N ALA A 68 -0.83 -21.47 1.27
CA ALA A 68 -0.18 -20.91 2.44
C ALA A 68 1.18 -21.57 2.76
N ALA A 69 1.36 -22.84 2.38
CA ALA A 69 2.63 -23.55 2.58
C ALA A 69 3.69 -23.08 1.58
N LEU A 70 3.30 -22.89 0.31
CA LEU A 70 4.17 -22.31 -0.71
C LEU A 70 4.58 -20.88 -0.33
N LEU A 71 3.63 -20.04 0.08
CA LEU A 71 3.92 -18.66 0.52
C LEU A 71 4.91 -18.64 1.68
N GLU A 72 4.71 -19.49 2.70
CA GLU A 72 5.62 -19.61 3.83
C GLU A 72 7.02 -20.03 3.40
N GLY A 73 7.12 -21.02 2.51
CA GLY A 73 8.39 -21.48 1.95
C GLY A 73 9.11 -20.39 1.14
N GLU A 74 8.39 -19.68 0.27
CA GLU A 74 8.94 -18.54 -0.50
C GLU A 74 9.43 -17.43 0.42
N LEU A 75 8.63 -17.03 1.43
CA LEU A 75 9.02 -15.97 2.35
C LEU A 75 10.27 -16.35 3.15
N ARG A 76 10.31 -17.57 3.71
CA ARG A 76 11.46 -18.06 4.47
C ARG A 76 12.72 -18.10 3.61
N GLY A 77 12.64 -18.69 2.44
CA GLY A 77 13.78 -18.80 1.52
C GLY A 77 14.28 -17.43 1.05
N PHE A 78 13.36 -16.49 0.76
CA PHE A 78 13.77 -15.16 0.34
C PHE A 78 14.36 -14.33 1.48
N LEU A 79 13.82 -14.40 2.70
CA LEU A 79 14.42 -13.74 3.86
C LEU A 79 15.79 -14.29 4.18
N ASP A 80 16.01 -15.62 4.05
CA ASP A 80 17.32 -16.23 4.22
C ASP A 80 18.33 -15.70 3.19
N GLU A 81 17.93 -15.60 1.92
CA GLU A 81 18.74 -15.00 0.85
C GLU A 81 19.09 -13.54 1.10
N LEU A 82 18.16 -12.76 1.67
CA LEU A 82 18.41 -11.36 2.05
C LEU A 82 19.39 -11.23 3.22
N LEU A 83 19.37 -12.17 4.17
CA LEU A 83 20.19 -12.13 5.39
C LEU A 83 21.57 -12.73 5.21
N HIS A 84 21.67 -13.83 4.45
CA HIS A 84 22.86 -14.66 4.39
C HIS A 84 23.40 -14.89 2.97
N GLY A 85 22.56 -14.61 1.94
CA GLY A 85 22.95 -14.73 0.54
C GLY A 85 23.61 -13.47 -0.01
N ARG A 86 23.70 -13.41 -1.34
CA ARG A 86 24.35 -12.30 -2.06
C ARG A 86 23.38 -11.29 -2.66
N PHE A 87 22.08 -11.50 -2.46
CA PHE A 87 21.04 -10.67 -3.08
C PHE A 87 21.24 -9.18 -2.80
N MET A 88 21.51 -8.80 -1.55
CA MET A 88 21.73 -7.41 -1.15
C MET A 88 22.93 -6.79 -1.88
N GLU A 89 23.99 -7.56 -2.09
CA GLU A 89 25.20 -7.07 -2.79
C GLU A 89 24.99 -6.97 -4.29
N GLU A 90 24.32 -7.97 -4.89
CA GLU A 90 24.21 -8.13 -6.33
C GLU A 90 23.03 -7.38 -6.96
N ARG A 91 21.94 -7.16 -6.17
CA ARG A 91 20.66 -6.66 -6.68
C ARG A 91 20.20 -5.35 -6.08
N VAL A 92 20.79 -4.91 -4.96
CA VAL A 92 20.30 -3.73 -4.22
C VAL A 92 21.35 -2.62 -4.21
N PRO A 93 20.99 -1.37 -4.57
CA PRO A 93 21.87 -0.23 -4.46
C PRO A 93 22.44 -0.09 -3.04
N PRO A 94 23.73 0.28 -2.86
CA PRO A 94 24.39 0.29 -1.56
C PRO A 94 23.64 1.05 -0.47
N GLU A 95 23.01 2.17 -0.81
CA GLU A 95 22.25 3.02 0.10
C GLU A 95 20.91 2.40 0.55
N ALA A 96 20.42 1.36 -0.17
CA ALA A 96 19.16 0.69 0.11
C ALA A 96 19.33 -0.73 0.70
N ARG A 97 20.55 -1.17 1.02
CA ARG A 97 20.88 -2.52 1.50
C ARG A 97 20.43 -2.75 2.95
N ARG A 98 19.13 -2.68 3.18
CA ARG A 98 18.49 -3.04 4.45
C ARG A 98 17.07 -3.51 4.20
N ILE A 99 16.57 -4.44 4.99
CA ILE A 99 15.15 -4.81 4.98
C ILE A 99 14.40 -3.72 5.74
N CYS A 100 13.49 -3.02 5.06
CA CYS A 100 12.75 -1.90 5.65
C CYS A 100 11.35 -2.28 6.12
N ASP A 101 10.72 -3.26 5.51
CA ASP A 101 9.44 -3.82 5.91
C ASP A 101 9.12 -5.14 5.20
N ILE A 102 8.08 -5.83 5.70
CA ILE A 102 7.36 -6.86 4.98
C ILE A 102 5.95 -6.33 4.76
N ALA A 103 5.52 -6.22 3.50
CA ALA A 103 4.30 -5.51 3.13
C ALA A 103 3.29 -6.40 2.41
N PHE A 104 2.11 -6.58 3.00
CA PHE A 104 0.95 -7.12 2.30
C PHE A 104 0.48 -6.09 1.27
N SER A 105 0.90 -6.30 0.03
CA SER A 105 0.63 -5.45 -1.11
C SER A 105 0.68 -6.31 -2.37
N GLY A 106 0.44 -5.77 -3.55
CA GLY A 106 0.60 -6.58 -4.76
C GLY A 106 -0.37 -6.18 -5.87
N ASN A 107 -0.84 -7.18 -6.61
CA ASN A 107 -1.61 -6.97 -7.82
C ASN A 107 -3.12 -6.72 -7.58
N GLY A 108 -3.54 -6.59 -6.32
CA GLY A 108 -4.95 -6.35 -5.97
C GLY A 108 -5.11 -5.95 -4.50
N GLU A 109 -6.31 -6.20 -3.97
CA GLU A 109 -6.63 -5.93 -2.56
C GLU A 109 -6.31 -7.16 -1.69
N PRO A 110 -5.31 -7.08 -0.81
CA PRO A 110 -4.87 -8.23 0.00
C PRO A 110 -5.98 -8.79 0.89
N THR A 111 -6.83 -7.92 1.45
CA THR A 111 -7.93 -8.33 2.33
C THR A 111 -9.05 -9.08 1.61
N SER A 112 -9.00 -9.15 0.27
CA SER A 112 -9.94 -9.97 -0.52
C SER A 112 -9.67 -11.48 -0.42
N SER A 113 -8.48 -11.88 0.05
CA SER A 113 -8.17 -13.27 0.37
C SER A 113 -8.91 -13.71 1.64
N LYS A 114 -9.66 -14.79 1.56
CA LYS A 114 -10.33 -15.38 2.73
C LYS A 114 -9.33 -15.96 3.75
N ALA A 115 -8.15 -16.35 3.29
CA ALA A 115 -7.06 -16.83 4.13
C ALA A 115 -6.24 -15.69 4.77
N PHE A 116 -6.65 -14.42 4.62
CA PHE A 116 -5.82 -13.26 5.00
C PHE A 116 -5.36 -13.33 6.46
N ALA A 117 -6.23 -13.71 7.41
CA ALA A 117 -5.85 -13.82 8.82
C ALA A 117 -4.81 -14.93 9.07
N GLU A 118 -4.98 -16.09 8.44
CA GLU A 118 -4.01 -17.19 8.50
C GLU A 118 -2.65 -16.78 7.92
N ILE A 119 -2.67 -16.09 6.78
CA ILE A 119 -1.44 -15.65 6.13
C ILE A 119 -0.71 -14.60 6.98
N VAL A 120 -1.44 -13.66 7.61
CA VAL A 120 -0.82 -12.69 8.54
C VAL A 120 -0.13 -13.43 9.68
N ASP A 121 -0.78 -14.41 10.30
CA ASP A 121 -0.21 -15.20 11.39
C ASP A 121 1.08 -15.93 10.96
N LYS A 122 1.05 -16.59 9.80
CA LYS A 122 2.23 -17.27 9.22
C LYS A 122 3.38 -16.29 8.93
N VAL A 123 3.10 -15.14 8.35
CA VAL A 123 4.12 -14.12 8.05
C VAL A 123 4.75 -13.59 9.34
N VAL A 124 3.96 -13.36 10.39
CA VAL A 124 4.47 -12.99 11.73
C VAL A 124 5.39 -14.07 12.26
N ALA A 125 4.96 -15.33 12.22
CA ALA A 125 5.74 -16.47 12.73
C ALA A 125 7.08 -16.63 11.96
N VAL A 126 7.07 -16.52 10.63
CA VAL A 126 8.29 -16.60 9.83
C VAL A 126 9.23 -15.44 10.15
N ARG A 127 8.73 -14.19 10.15
CA ARG A 127 9.53 -12.99 10.48
C ARG A 127 10.24 -13.15 11.83
N ASP A 128 9.49 -13.56 12.85
CA ASP A 128 10.00 -13.66 14.22
C ASP A 128 11.01 -14.82 14.34
N ALA A 129 10.74 -15.97 13.72
CA ALA A 129 11.66 -17.11 13.67
C ALA A 129 12.98 -16.80 12.95
N MET A 130 12.97 -15.84 11.99
CA MET A 130 14.16 -15.35 11.30
C MET A 130 14.92 -14.24 12.05
N GLY A 131 14.53 -13.92 13.29
CA GLY A 131 15.15 -12.86 14.09
C GLY A 131 14.81 -11.44 13.63
N LEU A 132 13.78 -11.27 12.81
CA LEU A 132 13.38 -9.99 12.19
C LEU A 132 12.19 -9.32 12.90
N ALA A 133 11.95 -9.62 14.18
CA ALA A 133 10.81 -9.06 14.94
C ALA A 133 10.76 -7.51 14.93
N ALA A 134 11.90 -6.85 14.77
CA ALA A 134 12.00 -5.39 14.66
C ALA A 134 11.63 -4.86 13.26
N VAL A 135 11.53 -5.71 12.23
CA VAL A 135 11.13 -5.32 10.88
C VAL A 135 9.60 -5.12 10.87
N PRO A 136 9.12 -3.90 10.54
CA PRO A 136 7.69 -3.62 10.59
C PRO A 136 6.92 -4.41 9.53
N LEU A 137 5.72 -4.84 9.91
CA LEU A 137 4.73 -5.40 8.99
C LEU A 137 3.79 -4.28 8.52
N ARG A 138 3.44 -4.27 7.23
CA ARG A 138 2.55 -3.27 6.64
C ARG A 138 1.44 -3.92 5.83
N LEU A 139 0.24 -3.42 5.99
CA LEU A 139 -0.87 -3.72 5.10
C LEU A 139 -1.17 -2.48 4.26
N ILE A 140 -1.08 -2.61 2.93
CA ILE A 140 -1.57 -1.57 2.00
C ILE A 140 -2.93 -2.03 1.49
N THR A 141 -3.99 -1.31 1.85
CA THR A 141 -5.37 -1.72 1.56
C THR A 141 -6.22 -0.56 1.05
N ASN A 142 -7.17 -0.87 0.19
CA ASN A 142 -8.23 0.06 -0.19
C ASN A 142 -9.36 0.16 0.86
N GLY A 143 -9.28 -0.62 1.93
CA GLY A 143 -10.18 -0.54 3.08
C GLY A 143 -11.60 -1.08 2.86
N SER A 144 -11.92 -1.58 1.68
CA SER A 144 -13.29 -1.97 1.32
C SER A 144 -13.87 -3.14 2.14
N LEU A 145 -13.01 -3.94 2.75
CA LEU A 145 -13.38 -5.17 3.47
C LEU A 145 -13.05 -5.14 4.96
N ILE A 146 -12.77 -3.96 5.53
CA ILE A 146 -12.43 -3.80 6.96
C ILE A 146 -13.57 -4.27 7.89
N ASP A 147 -14.79 -4.21 7.45
CA ASP A 147 -15.99 -4.67 8.17
C ASP A 147 -16.11 -6.21 8.25
N ARG A 148 -15.27 -6.96 7.53
CA ARG A 148 -15.30 -8.42 7.55
C ARG A 148 -14.61 -8.98 8.80
N PRO A 149 -15.21 -9.94 9.53
CA PRO A 149 -14.62 -10.48 10.76
C PRO A 149 -13.21 -11.04 10.60
N TYR A 150 -12.92 -11.75 9.50
CA TYR A 150 -11.59 -12.30 9.24
C TYR A 150 -10.54 -11.21 9.02
N VAL A 151 -10.92 -10.07 8.41
CA VAL A 151 -10.01 -8.92 8.24
C VAL A 151 -9.75 -8.27 9.58
N GLN A 152 -10.76 -8.10 10.43
CA GLN A 152 -10.58 -7.54 11.76
C GLN A 152 -9.68 -8.42 12.65
N THR A 153 -9.79 -9.74 12.52
CA THR A 153 -8.87 -10.69 13.18
C THR A 153 -7.44 -10.46 12.70
N ALA A 154 -7.22 -10.38 11.39
CA ALA A 154 -5.90 -10.10 10.82
C ALA A 154 -5.33 -8.75 11.27
N LEU A 155 -6.15 -7.70 11.36
CA LEU A 155 -5.71 -6.38 11.84
C LEU A 155 -5.26 -6.40 13.30
N ARG A 156 -5.95 -7.16 14.15
CA ARG A 156 -5.51 -7.33 15.56
C ARG A 156 -4.19 -8.11 15.66
N LEU A 157 -4.01 -9.17 14.86
CA LEU A 157 -2.74 -9.91 14.77
C LEU A 157 -1.62 -8.99 14.28
N LEU A 158 -1.87 -8.22 13.24
CA LEU A 158 -0.91 -7.26 12.70
C LEU A 158 -0.51 -6.22 13.76
N ALA A 159 -1.48 -5.65 14.49
CA ALA A 159 -1.23 -4.69 15.56
C ALA A 159 -0.43 -5.29 16.71
N ALA A 160 -0.77 -6.50 17.15
CA ALA A 160 -0.05 -7.22 18.21
C ALA A 160 1.42 -7.51 17.81
N ALA A 161 1.68 -7.70 16.53
CA ALA A 161 3.01 -7.90 15.96
C ALA A 161 3.77 -6.60 15.66
N GLY A 162 3.28 -5.43 16.09
CA GLY A 162 3.90 -4.12 15.85
C GLY A 162 3.74 -3.61 14.42
N GLY A 163 2.77 -4.14 13.68
CA GLY A 163 2.48 -3.72 12.32
C GLY A 163 1.59 -2.47 12.22
N GLU A 164 1.42 -2.01 10.99
CA GLU A 164 0.61 -0.83 10.67
C GLU A 164 -0.16 -0.98 9.35
N VAL A 165 -1.22 -0.23 9.20
CA VAL A 165 -2.03 -0.17 8.00
C VAL A 165 -1.78 1.12 7.25
N TRP A 166 -1.66 1.04 5.92
CA TRP A 166 -1.69 2.15 4.98
C TRP A 166 -3.00 2.09 4.21
N PHE A 167 -3.98 2.83 4.73
CA PHE A 167 -5.35 2.84 4.24
C PHE A 167 -5.51 3.85 3.10
N LYS A 168 -6.01 3.43 1.95
CA LYS A 168 -6.24 4.31 0.80
C LYS A 168 -7.49 5.16 0.97
N LEU A 169 -7.29 6.46 0.92
CA LEU A 169 -8.34 7.48 0.83
C LEU A 169 -7.87 8.54 -0.17
N ASP A 170 -8.39 8.52 -1.39
CA ASP A 170 -7.89 9.36 -2.48
C ASP A 170 -8.82 10.54 -2.80
N ALA A 171 -10.09 10.49 -2.36
CA ALA A 171 -11.10 11.50 -2.66
C ALA A 171 -12.18 11.57 -1.58
N GLY A 172 -12.95 12.66 -1.57
CA GLY A 172 -13.97 12.97 -0.55
C GLY A 172 -15.41 12.90 -1.03
N THR A 173 -15.67 12.77 -2.35
CA THR A 173 -17.02 12.67 -2.90
C THR A 173 -17.22 11.35 -3.62
N ALA A 174 -18.47 10.87 -3.72
CA ALA A 174 -18.77 9.64 -4.45
C ALA A 174 -18.33 9.73 -5.93
N ALA A 175 -18.57 10.86 -6.57
CA ALA A 175 -18.17 11.09 -7.96
C ALA A 175 -16.64 11.06 -8.17
N ASP A 176 -15.88 11.67 -7.25
CA ASP A 176 -14.42 11.63 -7.34
C ASP A 176 -13.87 10.23 -7.00
N ILE A 177 -14.46 9.52 -6.03
CA ILE A 177 -14.09 8.14 -5.71
C ILE A 177 -14.35 7.23 -6.92
N GLU A 178 -15.52 7.36 -7.56
CA GLU A 178 -15.83 6.61 -8.77
C GLU A 178 -14.84 6.91 -9.89
N ARG A 179 -14.56 8.18 -10.14
CA ARG A 179 -13.60 8.61 -11.17
C ARG A 179 -12.17 8.14 -10.92
N ILE A 180 -11.70 8.24 -9.66
CA ILE A 180 -10.29 7.96 -9.31
C ILE A 180 -10.08 6.48 -9.00
N ASN A 181 -11.01 5.86 -8.28
CA ASN A 181 -10.85 4.50 -7.76
C ASN A 181 -11.71 3.47 -8.49
N GLY A 182 -12.55 3.91 -9.44
CA GLY A 182 -13.39 3.05 -10.26
C GLY A 182 -14.40 2.25 -9.46
N ILE A 183 -14.91 2.78 -8.37
CA ILE A 183 -15.85 2.09 -7.48
C ILE A 183 -16.94 3.04 -7.00
N ASP A 184 -18.17 2.56 -7.04
CA ASP A 184 -19.32 3.22 -6.40
C ASP A 184 -19.33 2.83 -4.92
N VAL A 185 -18.98 3.78 -4.06
CA VAL A 185 -19.00 3.62 -2.61
C VAL A 185 -19.42 4.92 -1.94
N ASP A 186 -20.33 4.81 -0.98
CA ASP A 186 -20.70 5.94 -0.15
C ASP A 186 -19.49 6.43 0.67
N PRO A 187 -19.09 7.72 0.54
CA PRO A 187 -17.95 8.28 1.25
C PRO A 187 -18.01 8.08 2.77
N GLN A 188 -19.20 8.23 3.38
CA GLN A 188 -19.35 8.04 4.82
C GLN A 188 -19.13 6.58 5.23
N THR A 189 -19.53 5.63 4.40
CA THR A 189 -19.23 4.20 4.64
C THR A 189 -17.73 3.94 4.58
N HIS A 190 -17.02 4.55 3.63
CA HIS A 190 -15.57 4.43 3.55
C HIS A 190 -14.86 5.09 4.75
N ALA A 191 -15.33 6.26 5.19
CA ALA A 191 -14.82 6.92 6.38
C ALA A 191 -15.08 6.10 7.68
N ARG A 192 -16.25 5.46 7.82
CA ARG A 192 -16.51 4.53 8.94
C ARG A 192 -15.56 3.33 8.94
N ARG A 193 -15.19 2.81 7.76
CA ARG A 193 -14.19 1.73 7.63
C ARG A 193 -12.79 2.21 8.03
N LEU A 194 -12.43 3.45 7.70
CA LEU A 194 -11.17 4.05 8.16
C LEU A 194 -11.15 4.16 9.69
N ALA A 195 -12.21 4.66 10.30
CA ALA A 195 -12.35 4.75 11.76
C ALA A 195 -12.22 3.37 12.43
N LEU A 196 -12.93 2.36 11.90
CA LEU A 196 -12.84 0.99 12.39
C LEU A 196 -11.42 0.42 12.23
N CYS A 197 -10.77 0.64 11.08
CA CYS A 197 -9.39 0.23 10.86
C CYS A 197 -8.46 0.83 11.91
N ALA A 198 -8.53 2.13 12.13
CA ALA A 198 -7.70 2.86 13.08
C ALA A 198 -7.93 2.43 14.54
N SER A 199 -9.13 1.95 14.88
CA SER A 199 -9.42 1.38 16.20
C SER A 199 -8.82 -0.01 16.41
N LEU A 200 -8.47 -0.73 15.34
CA LEU A 200 -7.98 -2.11 15.39
C LEU A 200 -6.45 -2.20 15.20
N CYS A 201 -5.86 -1.31 14.45
CA CYS A 201 -4.44 -1.34 14.11
C CYS A 201 -3.92 0.10 13.87
N PRO A 202 -2.67 0.42 14.24
CA PRO A 202 -2.07 1.71 13.91
C PRO A 202 -2.20 2.00 12.41
N THR A 203 -2.87 3.11 12.06
CA THR A 203 -3.28 3.38 10.67
C THR A 203 -2.76 4.72 10.17
N TRP A 204 -2.12 4.70 8.99
CA TRP A 204 -1.83 5.86 8.16
C TRP A 204 -2.85 5.97 7.06
N VAL A 205 -3.29 7.18 6.74
CA VAL A 205 -4.01 7.44 5.50
C VAL A 205 -3.01 7.63 4.36
N GLN A 206 -3.25 6.99 3.23
CA GLN A 206 -2.41 7.05 2.04
C GLN A 206 -3.22 7.61 0.88
N THR A 207 -2.81 8.78 0.35
CA THR A 207 -3.52 9.53 -0.68
C THR A 207 -2.63 9.74 -1.90
N CYS A 208 -3.08 9.28 -3.06
CA CYS A 208 -2.43 9.52 -4.34
C CYS A 208 -2.96 10.80 -4.98
N LEU A 209 -2.05 11.71 -5.33
CA LEU A 209 -2.36 13.00 -5.92
C LEU A 209 -1.75 13.13 -7.32
N PHE A 210 -2.52 13.65 -8.26
CA PHE A 210 -2.13 13.84 -9.66
C PHE A 210 -3.00 14.92 -10.31
N ARG A 211 -2.58 15.41 -11.48
CA ARG A 211 -3.44 16.20 -12.35
C ARG A 211 -4.33 15.27 -13.16
N TRP A 212 -5.58 15.68 -13.31
CA TRP A 212 -6.53 15.04 -14.22
C TRP A 212 -6.79 16.00 -15.39
N ASP A 213 -6.48 15.59 -16.62
CA ASP A 213 -6.56 16.43 -17.82
C ASP A 213 -5.87 17.81 -17.63
N GLY A 214 -4.70 17.80 -17.02
CA GLY A 214 -3.93 19.01 -16.74
C GLY A 214 -4.39 19.83 -15.53
N GLN A 215 -5.52 19.48 -14.89
CA GLN A 215 -6.07 20.20 -13.77
C GLN A 215 -5.59 19.64 -12.43
N LEU A 216 -5.17 20.51 -11.53
CA LEU A 216 -4.91 20.16 -10.12
C LEU A 216 -6.21 19.76 -9.42
N PRO A 217 -6.14 18.94 -8.35
CA PRO A 217 -7.27 18.82 -7.44
C PRO A 217 -7.74 20.18 -6.98
N SER A 218 -9.03 20.48 -7.17
CA SER A 218 -9.58 21.76 -6.79
C SER A 218 -9.58 21.93 -5.26
N ARG A 219 -9.64 23.18 -4.79
CA ARG A 219 -9.76 23.44 -3.36
C ARG A 219 -10.99 22.75 -2.76
N GLU A 220 -12.11 22.73 -3.48
CA GLU A 220 -13.32 22.06 -3.03
C GLU A 220 -13.09 20.54 -2.87
N GLN A 221 -12.40 19.89 -3.81
CA GLN A 221 -12.08 18.46 -3.71
C GLN A 221 -11.20 18.17 -2.49
N ILE A 222 -10.23 19.03 -2.20
CA ILE A 222 -9.37 18.90 -1.02
C ILE A 222 -10.19 19.11 0.26
N GLU A 223 -11.07 20.08 0.32
CA GLU A 223 -11.96 20.30 1.48
C GLU A 223 -12.88 19.10 1.71
N ARG A 224 -13.49 18.52 0.67
CA ARG A 224 -14.30 17.30 0.79
C ARG A 224 -13.49 16.08 1.28
N TYR A 225 -12.25 15.93 0.83
CA TYR A 225 -11.34 14.93 1.36
C TYR A 225 -11.07 15.15 2.85
N LEU A 226 -10.83 16.38 3.28
CA LEU A 226 -10.62 16.74 4.68
C LEU A 226 -11.87 16.50 5.54
N ASP A 227 -13.05 16.80 5.01
CA ASP A 227 -14.34 16.52 5.67
C ASP A 227 -14.52 15.03 5.94
N MET A 228 -14.07 14.15 5.02
CA MET A 228 -14.08 12.69 5.26
C MET A 228 -13.15 12.27 6.40
N LEU A 229 -11.96 12.88 6.48
CA LEU A 229 -11.04 12.63 7.58
C LEU A 229 -11.64 13.05 8.93
N ASP A 230 -12.26 14.24 8.96
CA ASP A 230 -12.95 14.73 10.16
C ASP A 230 -14.11 13.82 10.55
N TYR A 231 -14.89 13.33 9.58
CA TYR A 231 -15.98 12.39 9.82
C TYR A 231 -15.49 11.03 10.35
N ALA A 232 -14.37 10.53 9.84
CA ALA A 232 -13.76 9.29 10.34
C ALA A 232 -13.22 9.45 11.78
N GLY A 233 -12.90 10.68 12.20
CA GLY A 233 -12.15 10.96 13.43
C GLY A 233 -10.66 10.73 13.21
N ILE A 234 -9.88 11.81 13.30
CA ILE A 234 -8.45 11.74 12.96
C ILE A 234 -7.55 11.43 14.16
N GLU A 235 -8.06 11.52 15.38
CA GLU A 235 -7.29 11.32 16.62
C GLU A 235 -6.61 9.93 16.71
N PRO A 236 -7.23 8.82 16.28
CA PRO A 236 -6.59 7.52 16.34
C PRO A 236 -5.63 7.25 15.18
N LEU A 237 -5.54 8.14 14.18
CA LEU A 237 -4.64 7.97 13.05
C LEU A 237 -3.19 8.29 13.43
N LYS A 238 -2.23 7.58 12.83
CA LYS A 238 -0.80 7.89 12.94
C LYS A 238 -0.40 9.11 12.12
N GLY A 239 -1.10 9.36 11.02
CA GLY A 239 -0.83 10.47 10.12
C GLY A 239 -1.34 10.24 8.70
N ILE A 240 -0.94 11.13 7.81
CA ILE A 240 -1.33 11.15 6.41
C ILE A 240 -0.07 11.09 5.54
N MET A 241 -0.09 10.26 4.51
CA MET A 241 0.95 10.16 3.49
C MET A 241 0.38 10.66 2.16
N LEU A 242 0.82 11.83 1.72
CA LEU A 242 0.52 12.37 0.40
C LEU A 242 1.64 12.00 -0.55
N TYR A 243 1.29 11.43 -1.70
CA TYR A 243 2.29 11.04 -2.70
C TYR A 243 1.81 11.27 -4.12
N GLY A 244 2.74 11.63 -4.99
CA GLY A 244 2.49 11.77 -6.43
C GLY A 244 2.51 10.44 -7.17
N VAL A 245 1.92 10.38 -8.37
CA VAL A 245 2.07 9.26 -9.30
C VAL A 245 3.52 9.24 -9.79
N ALA A 246 4.31 8.32 -9.28
CA ALA A 246 5.72 8.19 -9.62
C ALA A 246 5.99 7.30 -10.85
N ARG A 247 4.98 6.53 -11.28
CA ARG A 247 5.11 5.53 -12.34
C ARG A 247 3.90 5.55 -13.24
N GLN A 248 4.08 5.11 -14.46
CA GLN A 248 2.99 5.01 -15.42
C GLN A 248 1.89 4.05 -14.92
N SER A 249 0.64 4.49 -15.02
CA SER A 249 -0.52 3.62 -14.87
C SER A 249 -0.65 2.71 -16.10
N PHE A 250 -1.13 1.48 -15.86
CA PHE A 250 -1.49 0.53 -16.94
C PHE A 250 -3.00 0.50 -17.21
N GLN A 251 -3.75 1.43 -16.64
CA GLN A 251 -5.19 1.50 -16.84
C GLN A 251 -5.55 2.42 -18.01
N PRO A 252 -6.73 2.27 -18.61
CA PRO A 252 -7.19 3.14 -19.71
C PRO A 252 -7.16 4.62 -19.37
N GLU A 253 -7.39 4.97 -18.12
CA GLU A 253 -7.41 6.34 -17.58
C GLU A 253 -6.02 6.98 -17.53
N ALA A 254 -4.94 6.22 -17.79
CA ALA A 254 -3.57 6.73 -17.75
C ALA A 254 -3.35 7.98 -18.62
N ILE A 255 -4.10 8.09 -19.72
CA ILE A 255 -4.04 9.24 -20.64
C ILE A 255 -4.47 10.56 -19.99
N HIS A 256 -5.27 10.50 -18.93
CA HIS A 256 -5.76 11.65 -18.19
C HIS A 256 -4.83 12.05 -17.03
N LEU A 257 -3.89 11.18 -16.65
CA LEU A 257 -3.07 11.35 -15.45
C LEU A 257 -1.73 12.04 -15.77
N GLN A 258 -1.42 13.06 -14.97
CA GLN A 258 -0.12 13.74 -15.04
C GLN A 258 0.45 13.90 -13.64
N GLN A 259 1.76 13.78 -13.52
CA GLN A 259 2.46 13.97 -12.27
C GLN A 259 2.32 15.42 -11.77
N LEU A 260 2.24 15.57 -10.44
CA LEU A 260 2.43 16.85 -9.79
C LEU A 260 3.92 17.17 -9.69
N THR A 261 4.25 18.43 -9.83
CA THR A 261 5.57 18.90 -9.40
C THR A 261 5.70 18.83 -7.87
N PRO A 262 6.92 18.75 -7.32
CA PRO A 262 7.12 18.78 -5.87
C PRO A 262 6.49 20.02 -5.20
N GLY A 263 6.52 21.19 -5.88
CA GLY A 263 5.91 22.42 -5.38
C GLY A 263 4.39 22.31 -5.26
N GLU A 264 3.72 21.82 -6.29
CA GLU A 264 2.26 21.63 -6.29
C GLU A 264 1.79 20.61 -5.24
N LEU A 265 2.57 19.53 -5.07
CA LEU A 265 2.28 18.56 -4.03
C LEU A 265 2.44 19.17 -2.64
N GLU A 266 3.44 20.03 -2.44
CA GLU A 266 3.66 20.74 -1.18
C GLU A 266 2.57 21.79 -0.91
N GLU A 267 2.08 22.52 -1.93
CA GLU A 267 0.95 23.44 -1.79
C GLU A 267 -0.30 22.73 -1.26
N ILE A 268 -0.62 21.55 -1.81
CA ILE A 268 -1.72 20.72 -1.31
C ILE A 268 -1.43 20.24 0.12
N ALA A 269 -0.19 19.83 0.40
CA ALA A 269 0.20 19.39 1.73
C ALA A 269 0.07 20.49 2.79
N VAL A 270 0.30 21.74 2.44
CA VAL A 270 0.07 22.91 3.34
C VAL A 270 -1.40 22.96 3.76
N LEU A 271 -2.33 22.87 2.81
CA LEU A 271 -3.78 22.89 3.12
C LEU A 271 -4.17 21.72 4.05
N VAL A 272 -3.64 20.54 3.78
CA VAL A 272 -3.89 19.36 4.62
C VAL A 272 -3.33 19.56 6.03
N ARG A 273 -2.07 20.04 6.15
CA ARG A 273 -1.44 20.31 7.45
C ARG A 273 -2.22 21.34 8.27
N GLU A 274 -2.65 22.45 7.67
CA GLU A 274 -3.43 23.49 8.35
C GLU A 274 -4.69 22.93 9.03
N ARG A 275 -5.36 21.96 8.38
CA ARG A 275 -6.55 21.31 8.93
C ARG A 275 -6.21 20.34 10.07
N VAL A 276 -5.14 19.52 9.91
CA VAL A 276 -4.85 18.40 10.81
C VAL A 276 -3.82 18.73 11.91
N MET A 277 -3.01 19.77 11.76
CA MET A 277 -1.99 20.17 12.76
C MET A 277 -2.58 20.46 14.14
N LYS A 278 -3.75 21.07 14.19
CA LYS A 278 -4.45 21.34 15.47
C LYS A 278 -4.78 20.07 16.26
N LYS A 279 -4.73 18.92 15.60
CA LYS A 279 -5.00 17.58 16.15
C LYS A 279 -3.74 16.70 16.26
N GLY A 280 -2.55 17.29 16.03
CA GLY A 280 -1.27 16.62 16.25
C GLY A 280 -0.89 15.57 15.19
N LEU A 281 -1.57 15.52 14.03
CA LEU A 281 -1.27 14.51 13.01
C LEU A 281 -0.05 14.89 12.18
N THR A 282 0.79 13.87 11.90
CA THR A 282 1.93 13.98 10.98
C THR A 282 1.47 13.89 9.53
N VAL A 283 1.96 14.80 8.67
CA VAL A 283 1.77 14.72 7.21
C VAL A 283 3.13 14.49 6.55
N LYS A 284 3.28 13.32 5.92
CA LYS A 284 4.45 12.95 5.11
C LYS A 284 4.15 13.21 3.64
N VAL A 285 5.12 13.78 2.93
CA VAL A 285 5.00 14.09 1.49
C VAL A 285 6.08 13.32 0.73
N SER A 286 5.71 12.70 -0.37
CA SER A 286 6.61 11.94 -1.25
C SER A 286 6.29 12.26 -2.70
N PRO A 287 7.10 13.10 -3.37
CA PRO A 287 6.93 13.44 -4.79
C PRO A 287 7.02 12.23 -5.70
#